data_4aebe30e4f0681f3b4ecc22b55cbabf4
#
_entry.id   4aebe30e4f0681f3b4ecc22b55cbabf4
#
_cell.length_a   1.000
_cell.length_b   1.000
_cell.length_c   1.000
_cell.angle_alpha   90.00
_cell.angle_beta   90.00
_cell.angle_gamma   90.00
#
_symmetry.space_group_name_H-M   'P 1'
#
loop_
_entity.id
_entity.type
_entity.pdbx_description
1 polymer ?
#
loop_
_entity_poly.entity_id
_entity_poly.type
_entity_poly.pdbx_seq_one_letter_code
_entity_poly.pdbx_strand_id
1 'polypeptide(L)'
;MKTTFVSKTYLRRVRTVSVAILLALAANGFAAPAKQDNVLLKPTPAQAQAAIDATNILTHFHYKAEPLDAKMSAMIFDRYFDSLDADRLFFLQSDVDKFKPDRDKLGDDLMSENLTLPFAVFNLYEQRVAERTAYARDLLKKGFDFSK
;
A
#
# COMPACT_ATOMS: atom_id res chain seq x y z
N MET A 1 -1.93 66.20 14.35
CA MET A 1 -2.64 64.95 14.59
C MET A 1 -3.60 64.71 13.42
N LYS A 2 -3.27 63.76 12.51
CA LYS A 2 -4.17 63.37 11.39
C LYS A 2 -4.72 61.98 11.73
N THR A 3 -5.98 61.94 12.16
CA THR A 3 -6.71 60.66 12.36
C THR A 3 -7.21 60.15 11.02
N THR A 4 -6.67 59.01 10.57
CA THR A 4 -7.10 58.33 9.38
C THR A 4 -8.45 57.68 9.64
N PHE A 5 -9.48 58.21 8.99
CA PHE A 5 -10.84 57.67 8.99
C PHE A 5 -10.90 56.44 8.11
N VAL A 6 -10.82 55.27 8.71
CA VAL A 6 -11.02 54.01 7.99
C VAL A 6 -12.50 53.84 7.70
N SER A 7 -12.87 53.89 6.43
CA SER A 7 -14.24 53.77 5.93
C SER A 7 -14.92 52.45 6.37
N LYS A 8 -16.12 52.58 6.98
CA LYS A 8 -16.97 51.43 7.38
C LYS A 8 -17.25 50.44 6.22
N THR A 9 -17.16 50.89 4.98
CA THR A 9 -17.34 50.09 3.77
C THR A 9 -16.19 49.13 3.54
N TYR A 10 -14.96 49.44 3.92
CA TYR A 10 -13.79 48.58 3.80
C TYR A 10 -13.87 47.36 4.76
N LEU A 11 -14.24 47.60 6.00
CA LEU A 11 -14.43 46.56 7.02
C LEU A 11 -15.56 45.58 6.66
N ARG A 12 -16.61 46.07 5.99
CA ARG A 12 -17.74 45.21 5.54
C ARG A 12 -17.33 44.27 4.38
N ARG A 13 -16.50 44.77 3.46
CA ARG A 13 -15.97 43.98 2.34
C ARG A 13 -14.96 42.93 2.79
N VAL A 14 -14.09 43.23 3.74
CA VAL A 14 -13.13 42.27 4.30
C VAL A 14 -13.84 41.15 5.05
N ARG A 15 -14.91 41.46 5.81
CA ARG A 15 -15.70 40.42 6.51
C ARG A 15 -16.42 39.46 5.56
N THR A 16 -16.97 39.94 4.45
CA THR A 16 -17.66 39.11 3.47
C THR A 16 -16.68 38.22 2.71
N VAL A 17 -15.48 38.71 2.36
CA VAL A 17 -14.45 37.90 1.71
C VAL A 17 -13.90 36.83 2.65
N SER A 18 -13.66 37.12 3.92
CA SER A 18 -13.17 36.14 4.91
C SER A 18 -14.17 35.03 5.18
N VAL A 19 -15.48 35.32 5.23
CA VAL A 19 -16.52 34.31 5.39
C VAL A 19 -16.63 33.39 4.14
N ALA A 20 -16.48 33.96 2.94
CA ALA A 20 -16.52 33.18 1.70
C ALA A 20 -15.33 32.22 1.57
N ILE A 21 -14.12 32.64 2.01
CA ILE A 21 -12.93 31.80 2.02
C ILE A 21 -13.06 30.66 3.05
N LEU A 22 -13.62 30.92 4.22
CA LEU A 22 -13.87 29.89 5.24
C LEU A 22 -14.93 28.86 4.79
N LEU A 23 -15.96 29.27 4.07
CA LEU A 23 -16.94 28.34 3.49
C LEU A 23 -16.35 27.51 2.35
N ALA A 24 -15.45 28.04 1.53
CA ALA A 24 -14.78 27.30 0.46
C ALA A 24 -13.81 26.24 0.98
N LEU A 25 -13.18 26.46 2.13
CA LEU A 25 -12.33 25.44 2.79
C LEU A 25 -13.14 24.32 3.45
N ALA A 26 -14.36 24.56 3.86
CA ALA A 26 -15.25 23.55 4.44
C ALA A 26 -15.85 22.57 3.38
N ALA A 27 -15.84 22.97 2.10
CA ALA A 27 -16.36 22.15 1.00
C ALA A 27 -15.38 21.05 0.53
N ASN A 28 -14.13 21.03 1.01
CA ASN A 28 -13.17 19.95 0.77
C ASN A 28 -13.34 18.75 1.75
N GLY A 29 -14.48 18.71 2.44
CA GLY A 29 -14.80 17.67 3.39
C GLY A 29 -15.19 16.35 2.72
N PHE A 30 -14.48 15.30 3.10
CA PHE A 30 -14.88 13.91 2.96
C PHE A 30 -15.22 13.47 1.52
N ALA A 31 -14.19 13.40 0.67
CA ALA A 31 -14.28 12.49 -0.45
C ALA A 31 -14.58 11.10 0.12
N ALA A 32 -15.77 10.58 -0.17
CA ALA A 32 -16.08 9.20 0.15
C ALA A 32 -14.96 8.33 -0.45
N PRO A 33 -14.48 7.29 0.27
CA PRO A 33 -13.45 6.42 -0.27
C PRO A 33 -13.95 5.90 -1.62
N ALA A 34 -13.23 6.25 -2.69
CA ALA A 34 -13.49 5.73 -4.01
C ALA A 34 -13.53 4.21 -3.87
N LYS A 35 -14.57 3.59 -4.43
CA LYS A 35 -14.66 2.14 -4.53
C LYS A 35 -13.41 1.73 -5.31
N GLN A 36 -12.41 1.19 -4.63
CA GLN A 36 -11.26 0.61 -5.31
C GLN A 36 -11.79 -0.61 -6.06
N ASP A 37 -11.98 -0.46 -7.36
CA ASP A 37 -12.11 -1.60 -8.24
C ASP A 37 -10.84 -2.41 -8.05
N ASN A 38 -10.97 -3.66 -7.67
CA ASN A 38 -9.86 -4.57 -7.34
C ASN A 38 -9.16 -4.94 -8.67
N VAL A 39 -8.45 -3.98 -9.24
CA VAL A 39 -7.66 -4.18 -10.46
C VAL A 39 -6.43 -4.98 -10.08
N LEU A 40 -6.37 -6.24 -10.52
CA LEU A 40 -5.20 -7.09 -10.30
C LEU A 40 -3.96 -6.43 -10.91
N LEU A 41 -2.99 -6.15 -10.07
CA LEU A 41 -1.71 -5.62 -10.48
C LEU A 41 -0.94 -6.67 -11.29
N LYS A 42 -0.30 -6.23 -12.36
CA LYS A 42 0.54 -7.05 -13.23
C LYS A 42 1.91 -6.42 -13.37
N PRO A 43 2.98 -7.22 -13.46
CA PRO A 43 4.31 -6.68 -13.69
C PRO A 43 4.39 -5.98 -15.04
N THR A 44 5.12 -4.88 -15.08
CA THR A 44 5.49 -4.20 -16.32
C THR A 44 6.87 -4.68 -16.78
N PRO A 45 7.20 -4.58 -18.08
CA PRO A 45 8.54 -4.92 -18.57
C PRO A 45 9.66 -4.13 -17.90
N ALA A 46 9.42 -2.87 -17.55
CA ALA A 46 10.40 -2.05 -16.84
C ALA A 46 10.67 -2.56 -15.41
N GLN A 47 9.66 -3.10 -14.73
CA GLN A 47 9.84 -3.71 -13.41
C GLN A 47 10.60 -5.03 -13.50
N ALA A 48 10.32 -5.84 -14.52
CA ALA A 48 11.05 -7.08 -14.77
C ALA A 48 12.54 -6.81 -15.03
N GLN A 49 12.84 -5.83 -15.90
CA GLN A 49 14.21 -5.42 -16.17
C GLN A 49 14.92 -4.90 -14.90
N ALA A 50 14.25 -4.04 -14.13
CA ALA A 50 14.82 -3.53 -12.88
C ALA A 50 15.11 -4.65 -11.85
N ALA A 51 14.29 -5.69 -11.81
CA ALA A 51 14.52 -6.85 -10.94
C ALA A 51 15.78 -7.64 -11.34
N ILE A 52 16.00 -7.88 -12.66
CA ILE A 52 17.22 -8.49 -13.17
C ILE A 52 18.45 -7.64 -12.85
N ASP A 53 18.39 -6.34 -13.15
CA ASP A 53 19.51 -5.43 -12.90
C ASP A 53 19.90 -5.42 -11.43
N ALA A 54 18.91 -5.34 -10.52
CA ALA A 54 19.14 -5.42 -9.08
C ALA A 54 19.73 -6.76 -8.67
N THR A 55 19.23 -7.88 -9.20
CA THR A 55 19.72 -9.22 -8.95
C THR A 55 21.18 -9.36 -9.39
N ASN A 56 21.51 -8.91 -10.59
CA ASN A 56 22.87 -8.93 -11.11
C ASN A 56 23.85 -8.11 -10.25
N ILE A 57 23.43 -6.92 -9.80
CA ILE A 57 24.24 -6.08 -8.91
C ILE A 57 24.50 -6.80 -7.58
N LEU A 58 23.46 -7.40 -6.98
CA LEU A 58 23.58 -8.06 -5.69
C LEU A 58 24.40 -9.35 -5.76
N THR A 59 24.29 -10.13 -6.83
CA THR A 59 24.99 -11.41 -6.96
C THR A 59 26.46 -11.26 -7.40
N HIS A 60 26.82 -10.19 -8.13
CA HIS A 60 28.16 -10.03 -8.69
C HIS A 60 28.99 -8.91 -8.06
N PHE A 61 28.35 -7.84 -7.60
CA PHE A 61 29.05 -6.61 -7.16
C PHE A 61 28.88 -6.31 -5.67
N HIS A 62 28.02 -7.06 -4.96
CA HIS A 62 27.89 -6.87 -3.51
C HIS A 62 29.13 -7.41 -2.81
N TYR A 63 29.61 -6.73 -1.75
CA TYR A 63 30.82 -7.12 -0.99
C TYR A 63 30.71 -8.54 -0.39
N LYS A 64 29.51 -9.03 -0.16
CA LYS A 64 29.18 -10.38 0.27
C LYS A 64 28.28 -11.00 -0.79
N ALA A 65 28.83 -11.23 -1.98
CA ALA A 65 28.10 -11.88 -3.05
C ALA A 65 27.73 -13.31 -2.66
N GLU A 66 26.44 -13.64 -2.69
CA GLU A 66 25.93 -14.98 -2.47
C GLU A 66 25.15 -15.44 -3.71
N PRO A 67 25.24 -16.74 -4.08
CA PRO A 67 24.51 -17.24 -5.23
C PRO A 67 22.99 -17.17 -4.98
N LEU A 68 22.24 -16.88 -6.03
CA LEU A 68 20.77 -16.90 -6.00
C LEU A 68 20.29 -18.35 -6.22
N ASP A 69 20.62 -19.24 -5.30
CA ASP A 69 20.26 -20.65 -5.29
C ASP A 69 18.86 -20.88 -4.65
N ALA A 70 18.45 -22.14 -4.57
CA ALA A 70 17.20 -22.55 -3.93
C ALA A 70 17.09 -22.09 -2.46
N LYS A 71 18.22 -22.09 -1.73
CA LYS A 71 18.25 -21.64 -0.35
C LYS A 71 18.02 -20.13 -0.26
N MET A 72 18.68 -19.35 -1.11
CA MET A 72 18.50 -17.90 -1.17
C MET A 72 17.08 -17.56 -1.65
N SER A 73 16.55 -18.27 -2.64
CA SER A 73 15.17 -18.15 -3.11
C SER A 73 14.17 -18.34 -1.97
N ALA A 74 14.36 -19.40 -1.19
CA ALA A 74 13.53 -19.69 -0.03
C ALA A 74 13.59 -18.56 1.04
N MET A 75 14.77 -18.03 1.30
CA MET A 75 14.92 -16.91 2.25
C MET A 75 14.24 -15.63 1.75
N ILE A 76 14.34 -15.33 0.45
CA ILE A 76 13.68 -14.17 -0.17
C ILE A 76 12.16 -14.34 -0.09
N PHE A 77 11.66 -15.53 -0.40
CA PHE A 77 10.24 -15.86 -0.31
C PHE A 77 9.69 -15.64 1.10
N ASP A 78 10.32 -16.23 2.11
CA ASP A 78 9.89 -16.11 3.50
C ASP A 78 9.91 -14.63 3.94
N ARG A 79 10.99 -13.92 3.61
CA ARG A 79 11.14 -12.49 3.95
C ARG A 79 10.13 -11.60 3.23
N TYR A 80 9.72 -11.97 2.02
CA TYR A 80 8.70 -11.24 1.28
C TYR A 80 7.34 -11.33 1.99
N PHE A 81 6.91 -12.52 2.40
CA PHE A 81 5.70 -12.69 3.19
C PHE A 81 5.77 -11.94 4.53
N ASP A 82 6.87 -12.05 5.25
CA ASP A 82 7.08 -11.32 6.51
C ASP A 82 7.07 -9.80 6.30
N SER A 83 7.54 -9.29 5.16
CA SER A 83 7.52 -7.85 4.86
C SER A 83 6.13 -7.31 4.58
N LEU A 84 5.22 -8.13 4.03
CA LEU A 84 3.84 -7.76 3.77
C LEU A 84 2.96 -7.88 5.01
N ASP A 85 3.18 -8.91 5.83
CA ASP A 85 2.33 -9.24 6.97
C ASP A 85 3.15 -9.66 8.18
N ALA A 86 3.98 -8.73 8.69
CA ALA A 86 4.89 -8.98 9.82
C ALA A 86 4.17 -9.44 11.08
N ASP A 87 2.98 -8.92 11.32
CA ASP A 87 2.15 -9.26 12.49
C ASP A 87 1.22 -10.46 12.25
N ARG A 88 1.27 -11.08 11.07
CA ARG A 88 0.45 -12.24 10.66
C ARG A 88 -1.06 -12.01 10.84
N LEU A 89 -1.51 -10.83 10.44
CA LEU A 89 -2.90 -10.40 10.62
C LEU A 89 -3.79 -10.66 9.40
N PHE A 90 -3.20 -10.81 8.22
CA PHE A 90 -3.94 -10.81 6.96
C PHE A 90 -3.90 -12.16 6.25
N PHE A 91 -2.72 -12.73 6.01
CA PHE A 91 -2.63 -14.02 5.33
C PHE A 91 -3.18 -15.16 6.17
N LEU A 92 -3.93 -16.05 5.51
CA LEU A 92 -4.28 -17.34 6.06
C LEU A 92 -3.12 -18.33 5.83
N GLN A 93 -3.01 -19.36 6.67
CA GLN A 93 -2.03 -20.40 6.46
C GLN A 93 -2.18 -21.07 5.08
N SER A 94 -3.42 -21.29 4.63
CA SER A 94 -3.73 -21.80 3.30
C SER A 94 -3.25 -20.91 2.14
N ASP A 95 -3.19 -19.59 2.37
CA ASP A 95 -2.67 -18.65 1.37
C ASP A 95 -1.16 -18.84 1.19
N VAL A 96 -0.43 -18.95 2.30
CA VAL A 96 1.02 -19.21 2.26
C VAL A 96 1.30 -20.59 1.67
N ASP A 97 0.55 -21.62 2.06
CA ASP A 97 0.71 -22.98 1.57
C ASP A 97 0.49 -23.10 0.06
N LYS A 98 -0.38 -22.29 -0.50
CA LYS A 98 -0.62 -22.22 -1.95
C LYS A 98 0.64 -21.85 -2.75
N PHE A 99 1.49 -21.00 -2.22
CA PHE A 99 2.70 -20.52 -2.89
C PHE A 99 3.97 -21.29 -2.52
N LYS A 100 3.93 -22.17 -1.52
CA LYS A 100 5.09 -22.98 -1.10
C LYS A 100 5.76 -23.76 -2.22
N PRO A 101 5.05 -24.33 -3.21
CA PRO A 101 5.69 -25.08 -4.31
C PRO A 101 6.65 -24.25 -5.17
N ASP A 102 6.54 -22.92 -5.13
CA ASP A 102 7.37 -22.00 -5.91
C ASP A 102 8.44 -21.31 -5.04
N ARG A 103 8.52 -21.65 -3.76
CA ARG A 103 9.43 -21.05 -2.78
C ARG A 103 10.90 -21.12 -3.20
N ASP A 104 11.31 -22.24 -3.74
CA ASP A 104 12.72 -22.51 -4.11
C ASP A 104 13.07 -22.01 -5.52
N LYS A 105 12.06 -21.58 -6.31
CA LYS A 105 12.21 -21.17 -7.71
C LYS A 105 12.29 -19.67 -7.92
N LEU A 106 12.05 -18.88 -6.87
CA LEU A 106 11.96 -17.43 -6.99
C LEU A 106 13.21 -16.80 -7.61
N GLY A 107 14.39 -17.37 -7.35
CA GLY A 107 15.64 -16.92 -7.96
C GLY A 107 15.66 -17.12 -9.47
N ASP A 108 15.26 -18.31 -9.94
CA ASP A 108 15.17 -18.63 -11.36
C ASP A 108 14.11 -17.74 -12.05
N ASP A 109 12.98 -17.52 -11.39
CA ASP A 109 11.93 -16.64 -11.88
C ASP A 109 12.45 -15.21 -12.06
N LEU A 110 13.17 -14.65 -11.07
CA LEU A 110 13.76 -13.31 -11.15
C LEU A 110 14.76 -13.19 -12.30
N MET A 111 15.59 -14.22 -12.52
CA MET A 111 16.56 -14.25 -13.62
C MET A 111 15.90 -14.42 -14.99
N SER A 112 14.66 -14.90 -15.03
CA SER A 112 13.85 -15.10 -16.24
C SER A 112 12.82 -13.99 -16.47
N GLU A 113 12.96 -12.83 -15.84
CA GLU A 113 12.00 -11.71 -15.90
C GLU A 113 10.57 -12.06 -15.44
N ASN A 114 10.42 -13.19 -14.73
CA ASN A 114 9.12 -13.66 -14.27
C ASN A 114 8.80 -13.09 -12.87
N LEU A 115 8.01 -12.05 -12.82
CA LEU A 115 7.50 -11.46 -11.57
C LEU A 115 6.08 -11.92 -11.23
N THR A 116 5.59 -13.01 -11.82
CA THR A 116 4.22 -13.49 -11.62
C THR A 116 3.95 -13.81 -10.15
N LEU A 117 4.87 -14.52 -9.50
CA LEU A 117 4.73 -14.93 -8.09
C LEU A 117 4.63 -13.74 -7.13
N PRO A 118 5.58 -12.78 -7.09
CA PRO A 118 5.47 -11.65 -6.18
C PRO A 118 4.21 -10.81 -6.41
N PHE A 119 3.77 -10.62 -7.66
CA PHE A 119 2.53 -9.91 -7.95
C PHE A 119 1.29 -10.69 -7.53
N ALA A 120 1.26 -12.01 -7.69
CA ALA A 120 0.16 -12.86 -7.23
C ALA A 120 0.02 -12.82 -5.70
N VAL A 121 1.14 -12.89 -4.98
CA VAL A 121 1.17 -12.78 -3.51
C VAL A 121 0.68 -11.39 -3.07
N PHE A 122 1.15 -10.32 -3.71
CA PHE A 122 0.74 -8.96 -3.35
C PHE A 122 -0.74 -8.71 -3.62
N ASN A 123 -1.28 -9.16 -4.76
CA ASN A 123 -2.70 -9.05 -5.07
C ASN A 123 -3.57 -9.80 -4.04
N LEU A 124 -3.12 -10.96 -3.59
CA LEU A 124 -3.82 -11.69 -2.54
C LEU A 124 -3.75 -10.94 -1.19
N TYR A 125 -2.60 -10.35 -0.87
CA TYR A 125 -2.45 -9.52 0.32
C TYR A 125 -3.45 -8.35 0.32
N GLU A 126 -3.53 -7.59 -0.78
CA GLU A 126 -4.50 -6.49 -0.90
C GLU A 126 -5.94 -6.97 -0.72
N GLN A 127 -6.29 -8.12 -1.30
CA GLN A 127 -7.61 -8.73 -1.10
C GLN A 127 -7.87 -9.02 0.38
N ARG A 128 -6.91 -9.65 1.08
CA ARG A 128 -7.04 -9.98 2.50
C ARG A 128 -7.16 -8.74 3.39
N VAL A 129 -6.39 -7.69 3.09
CA VAL A 129 -6.51 -6.39 3.77
C VAL A 129 -7.90 -5.79 3.58
N ALA A 130 -8.42 -5.81 2.36
CA ALA A 130 -9.75 -5.30 2.05
C ALA A 130 -10.86 -6.09 2.79
N GLU A 131 -10.81 -7.43 2.76
CA GLU A 131 -11.76 -8.31 3.44
C GLU A 131 -11.76 -8.06 4.96
N ARG A 132 -10.56 -8.01 5.58
CA ARG A 132 -10.43 -7.78 7.01
C ARG A 132 -10.90 -6.38 7.43
N THR A 133 -10.57 -5.37 6.61
CA THR A 133 -11.01 -4.00 6.85
C THR A 133 -12.52 -3.87 6.74
N ALA A 134 -13.14 -4.49 5.74
CA ALA A 134 -14.60 -4.51 5.59
C ALA A 134 -15.28 -5.18 6.80
N TYR A 135 -14.76 -6.34 7.22
CA TYR A 135 -15.25 -7.05 8.40
C TYR A 135 -15.16 -6.19 9.69
N ALA A 136 -13.99 -5.56 9.93
CA ALA A 136 -13.82 -4.69 11.08
C ALA A 136 -14.77 -3.50 11.08
N ARG A 137 -14.99 -2.87 9.93
CA ARG A 137 -15.96 -1.77 9.77
C ARG A 137 -17.39 -2.23 10.06
N ASP A 138 -17.76 -3.42 9.63
CA ASP A 138 -19.11 -3.95 9.87
C ASP A 138 -19.33 -4.31 11.34
N LEU A 139 -18.30 -4.81 12.04
CA LEU A 139 -18.36 -4.99 13.49
C LEU A 139 -18.56 -3.65 14.22
N LEU A 140 -17.80 -2.62 13.84
CA LEU A 140 -17.92 -1.29 14.44
C LEU A 140 -19.30 -0.66 14.21
N LYS A 141 -19.92 -0.88 13.05
CA LYS A 141 -21.29 -0.40 12.78
C LYS A 141 -22.34 -1.07 13.64
N LYS A 142 -22.15 -2.36 13.95
CA LYS A 142 -23.07 -3.11 14.83
C LYS A 142 -22.97 -2.66 16.28
N GLY A 143 -21.87 -2.02 16.65
CA GLY A 143 -21.60 -1.63 18.04
C GLY A 143 -21.24 -2.81 18.93
N PHE A 144 -20.95 -2.51 20.19
CA PHE A 144 -20.64 -3.49 21.21
C PHE A 144 -21.65 -3.39 22.34
N ASP A 145 -22.13 -4.54 22.82
CA ASP A 145 -22.99 -4.62 24.02
C ASP A 145 -22.07 -4.82 25.24
N PHE A 146 -22.00 -3.81 26.08
CA PHE A 146 -21.22 -3.81 27.34
C PHE A 146 -22.09 -4.09 28.58
N SER A 147 -23.31 -4.57 28.41
CA SER A 147 -24.25 -4.80 29.50
C SER A 147 -24.04 -6.09 30.27
N LYS A 148 -22.94 -6.81 30.03
CA LYS A 148 -22.59 -8.07 30.74
C LYS A 148 -21.43 -7.87 31.68
#